data_61d5edbc300cde319c45b51efee75520
#
_entry.id   61d5edbc300cde319c45b51efee75520
#
_cell.length_a   1.000
_cell.length_b   1.000
_cell.length_c   1.000
_cell.angle_alpha   90.00
_cell.angle_beta   90.00
_cell.angle_gamma   90.00
#
_symmetry.space_group_name_H-M   'P 1'
#
loop_
_entity.id
_entity.type
_entity.pdbx_description
1 polymer ?
#
loop_
_entity_poly.entity_id
_entity_poly.type
_entity_poly.pdbx_seq_one_letter_code
_entity_poly.pdbx_strand_id
1 'polypeptide(L)'
;MTTKLHKYSSLLKRILPPVIWQPARALLTGIITPIRFSQKTGHWKSSLRMSACSSDGTPIPWYTYPAIDFLAQRNFEDRNVLELGGGQSTLWWSMRARSVLTIEDNSDWYAWLNSQIGANVALHHLPFTGATETITAIRKVIDAHPIRTFDVIIIDGHLRTIATELAFSYLAPSGALLIDDSEKYEYDQIRYRDCRRVDFYGFAPGVILRRCTSLVFVEDCFLLKADVPTPNIELSKSTGVPCRQPRVTSAMVTARILETAETTDFVAADRRPGSSSK
;
A
#
# COMPACT_ATOMS: atom_id res chain seq x y z
N MET A 1 4.16 -5.39 -26.99
CA MET A 1 4.87 -4.14 -27.37
C MET A 1 6.20 -3.97 -26.62
N THR A 2 6.32 -4.41 -25.38
CA THR A 2 7.53 -4.34 -24.52
C THR A 2 8.74 -5.12 -25.05
N THR A 3 8.56 -6.31 -25.60
CA THR A 3 9.64 -7.15 -26.19
C THR A 3 10.31 -6.50 -27.42
N LYS A 4 9.55 -5.76 -28.22
CA LYS A 4 10.11 -5.02 -29.37
C LYS A 4 10.99 -3.86 -28.92
N LEU A 5 10.54 -3.07 -27.93
CA LEU A 5 11.32 -1.94 -27.38
C LEU A 5 12.64 -2.40 -26.77
N HIS A 6 12.67 -3.54 -26.09
CA HIS A 6 13.90 -4.08 -25.50
C HIS A 6 14.89 -4.55 -26.57
N LYS A 7 14.39 -5.18 -27.64
CA LYS A 7 15.24 -5.55 -28.80
C LYS A 7 15.83 -4.32 -29.48
N TYR A 8 15.04 -3.28 -29.71
CA TYR A 8 15.54 -2.04 -30.30
C TYR A 8 16.54 -1.29 -29.41
N SER A 9 16.32 -1.27 -28.09
CA SER A 9 17.26 -0.64 -27.15
C SER A 9 18.58 -1.38 -27.09
N SER A 10 18.59 -2.70 -27.15
CA SER A 10 19.82 -3.51 -27.16
C SER A 10 20.60 -3.38 -28.46
N LEU A 11 19.91 -3.23 -29.60
CA LEU A 11 20.52 -2.97 -30.90
C LEU A 11 21.15 -1.58 -30.97
N LEU A 12 20.40 -0.56 -30.56
CA LEU A 12 20.87 0.83 -30.54
C LEU A 12 22.09 1.01 -29.62
N LYS A 13 22.10 0.33 -28.46
CA LYS A 13 23.25 0.32 -27.54
C LYS A 13 24.53 -0.24 -28.16
N ARG A 14 24.40 -1.18 -29.15
CA ARG A 14 25.55 -1.76 -29.84
C ARG A 14 26.09 -0.88 -30.98
N ILE A 15 25.22 -0.04 -31.55
CA ILE A 15 25.54 0.76 -32.74
C ILE A 15 25.96 2.18 -32.37
N LEU A 16 25.38 2.76 -31.33
CA LEU A 16 25.63 4.16 -30.95
C LEU A 16 26.75 4.28 -29.90
N PRO A 17 27.67 5.23 -30.04
CA PRO A 17 28.64 5.56 -29.01
C PRO A 17 27.96 5.92 -27.69
N PRO A 18 28.57 5.61 -26.53
CA PRO A 18 27.99 5.92 -25.21
C PRO A 18 27.58 7.38 -25.03
N VAL A 19 28.35 8.30 -25.60
CA VAL A 19 28.12 9.75 -25.56
C VAL A 19 26.77 10.13 -26.20
N ILE A 20 26.33 9.40 -27.21
CA ILE A 20 25.03 9.65 -27.89
C ILE A 20 23.94 8.79 -27.26
N TRP A 21 24.25 7.52 -26.94
CA TRP A 21 23.26 6.59 -26.42
C TRP A 21 22.72 6.99 -25.04
N GLN A 22 23.59 7.42 -24.12
CA GLN A 22 23.18 7.75 -22.75
C GLN A 22 22.20 8.92 -22.68
N PRO A 23 22.43 10.08 -23.31
CA PRO A 23 21.47 11.19 -23.30
C PRO A 23 20.18 10.86 -24.08
N ALA A 24 20.27 10.15 -25.19
CA ALA A 24 19.10 9.72 -25.95
C ALA A 24 18.19 8.77 -25.12
N ARG A 25 18.79 7.81 -24.40
CA ARG A 25 18.06 6.93 -23.48
C ARG A 25 17.44 7.71 -22.33
N ALA A 26 18.17 8.66 -21.73
CA ALA A 26 17.65 9.48 -20.65
C ALA A 26 16.43 10.29 -21.09
N LEU A 27 16.51 10.94 -22.25
CA LEU A 27 15.40 11.69 -22.85
C LEU A 27 14.18 10.80 -23.11
N LEU A 28 14.38 9.65 -23.74
CA LEU A 28 13.30 8.68 -24.01
C LEU A 28 12.67 8.17 -22.71
N THR A 29 13.47 7.89 -21.70
CA THR A 29 12.98 7.44 -20.39
C THR A 29 12.17 8.56 -19.72
N GLY A 30 12.67 9.80 -19.75
CA GLY A 30 12.00 10.95 -19.17
C GLY A 30 10.64 11.24 -19.80
N ILE A 31 10.47 10.99 -21.10
CA ILE A 31 9.21 11.21 -21.82
C ILE A 31 8.26 10.00 -21.71
N ILE A 32 8.80 8.80 -21.96
CA ILE A 32 7.94 7.61 -22.10
C ILE A 32 7.44 7.12 -20.72
N THR A 33 8.26 7.24 -19.68
CA THR A 33 7.88 6.72 -18.35
C THR A 33 6.64 7.43 -17.77
N PRO A 34 6.56 8.78 -17.73
CA PRO A 34 5.37 9.46 -17.23
C PRO A 34 4.11 9.13 -18.04
N ILE A 35 4.23 9.06 -19.37
CA ILE A 35 3.09 8.72 -20.25
C ILE A 35 2.59 7.31 -19.94
N ARG A 36 3.50 6.33 -19.86
CA ARG A 36 3.13 4.95 -19.51
C ARG A 36 2.58 4.81 -18.11
N PHE A 37 3.18 5.50 -17.15
CA PHE A 37 2.67 5.55 -15.78
C PHE A 37 1.23 6.05 -15.80
N SER A 38 0.96 7.21 -16.37
CA SER A 38 -0.37 7.81 -16.43
C SER A 38 -1.41 6.92 -17.11
N GLN A 39 -1.00 6.21 -18.18
CA GLN A 39 -1.91 5.32 -18.89
C GLN A 39 -2.20 4.03 -18.12
N LYS A 40 -1.14 3.39 -17.55
CA LYS A 40 -1.26 2.09 -16.89
C LYS A 40 -1.92 2.15 -15.53
N THR A 41 -1.67 3.20 -14.76
CA THR A 41 -2.25 3.38 -13.43
C THR A 41 -3.65 3.98 -13.46
N GLY A 42 -4.10 4.51 -14.61
CA GLY A 42 -5.34 5.29 -14.69
C GLY A 42 -5.19 6.72 -14.19
N HIS A 43 -3.97 7.21 -13.96
CA HIS A 43 -3.70 8.56 -13.43
C HIS A 43 -4.31 9.66 -14.30
N TRP A 44 -4.12 9.58 -15.62
CA TRP A 44 -4.75 10.51 -16.58
C TRP A 44 -6.27 10.46 -16.51
N LYS A 45 -6.85 9.25 -16.46
CA LYS A 45 -8.30 9.04 -16.40
C LYS A 45 -8.88 9.59 -15.09
N SER A 46 -8.20 9.36 -13.97
CA SER A 46 -8.58 9.89 -12.67
C SER A 46 -8.58 11.41 -12.64
N SER A 47 -7.57 12.04 -13.24
CA SER A 47 -7.48 13.49 -13.36
C SER A 47 -8.63 14.08 -14.21
N LEU A 48 -8.94 13.47 -15.35
CA LEU A 48 -10.04 13.92 -16.22
C LEU A 48 -11.42 13.76 -15.59
N ARG A 49 -11.62 12.68 -14.82
CA ARG A 49 -12.90 12.37 -14.20
C ARG A 49 -13.11 13.03 -12.84
N MET A 50 -12.07 13.62 -12.28
CA MET A 50 -12.06 14.08 -10.88
C MET A 50 -12.51 12.99 -9.92
N SER A 51 -12.08 11.74 -10.20
CA SER A 51 -12.50 10.54 -9.47
C SER A 51 -11.44 9.46 -9.61
N ALA A 52 -11.00 8.90 -8.49
CA ALA A 52 -9.93 7.91 -8.48
C ALA A 52 -10.36 6.60 -9.16
N CYS A 53 -9.69 6.23 -10.24
CA CYS A 53 -9.95 5.01 -10.98
C CYS A 53 -8.69 4.44 -11.63
N SER A 54 -8.68 3.13 -11.83
CA SER A 54 -7.66 2.40 -12.59
C SER A 54 -7.76 2.68 -14.10
N SER A 55 -6.86 2.11 -14.87
CA SER A 55 -6.83 2.29 -16.32
C SER A 55 -8.08 1.79 -17.05
N ASP A 56 -8.74 0.76 -16.55
CA ASP A 56 -10.01 0.23 -17.04
C ASP A 56 -11.22 1.02 -16.54
N GLY A 57 -11.04 1.85 -15.51
CA GLY A 57 -12.10 2.68 -14.91
C GLY A 57 -12.71 2.11 -13.64
N THR A 58 -12.19 0.99 -13.13
CA THR A 58 -12.59 0.43 -11.84
C THR A 58 -12.24 1.41 -10.72
N PRO A 59 -13.12 1.63 -9.73
CA PRO A 59 -12.84 2.47 -8.57
C PRO A 59 -11.58 2.01 -7.83
N ILE A 60 -10.72 2.95 -7.47
CA ILE A 60 -9.57 2.73 -6.59
C ILE A 60 -9.55 3.84 -5.53
N PRO A 61 -8.95 3.63 -4.36
CA PRO A 61 -8.83 4.68 -3.36
C PRO A 61 -7.90 5.81 -3.85
N TRP A 62 -8.03 6.98 -3.25
CA TRP A 62 -7.11 8.09 -3.49
C TRP A 62 -5.77 7.95 -2.75
N TYR A 63 -5.53 6.82 -2.12
CA TYR A 63 -4.24 6.51 -1.50
C TYR A 63 -3.09 6.62 -2.50
N THR A 64 -1.88 6.72 -2.01
CA THR A 64 -0.70 6.67 -2.89
C THR A 64 -0.64 5.34 -3.64
N TYR A 65 -0.16 5.37 -4.90
CA TYR A 65 -0.03 4.13 -5.69
C TYR A 65 0.78 3.04 -4.99
N PRO A 66 1.90 3.33 -4.28
CA PRO A 66 2.59 2.31 -3.51
C PRO A 66 1.73 1.65 -2.42
N ALA A 67 0.85 2.42 -1.76
CA ALA A 67 -0.10 1.86 -0.79
C ALA A 67 -1.17 0.99 -1.48
N ILE A 68 -1.71 1.45 -2.61
CA ILE A 68 -2.68 0.69 -3.40
C ILE A 68 -2.05 -0.63 -3.86
N ASP A 69 -0.84 -0.60 -4.42
CA ASP A 69 -0.13 -1.80 -4.89
C ASP A 69 0.16 -2.78 -3.75
N PHE A 70 0.52 -2.29 -2.58
CA PHE A 70 0.71 -3.12 -1.38
C PHE A 70 -0.59 -3.79 -0.95
N LEU A 71 -1.66 -3.03 -0.81
CA LEU A 71 -2.96 -3.52 -0.35
C LEU A 71 -3.62 -4.45 -1.37
N ALA A 72 -3.51 -4.16 -2.66
CA ALA A 72 -4.10 -4.97 -3.73
C ALA A 72 -3.58 -6.42 -3.76
N GLN A 73 -2.43 -6.69 -3.14
CA GLN A 73 -1.83 -8.01 -3.04
C GLN A 73 -2.25 -8.78 -1.78
N ARG A 74 -3.15 -8.24 -0.97
CA ARG A 74 -3.59 -8.85 0.29
C ARG A 74 -4.99 -9.42 0.17
N ASN A 75 -5.30 -10.45 0.96
CA ASN A 75 -6.63 -11.03 1.02
C ASN A 75 -7.43 -10.37 2.16
N PHE A 76 -8.62 -9.88 1.81
CA PHE A 76 -9.56 -9.22 2.73
C PHE A 76 -10.93 -9.92 2.80
N GLU A 77 -11.13 -11.07 2.12
CA GLU A 77 -12.43 -11.73 1.99
C GLU A 77 -13.09 -12.01 3.35
N ASP A 78 -12.28 -12.29 4.36
CA ASP A 78 -12.74 -12.54 5.73
C ASP A 78 -12.58 -11.33 6.67
N ARG A 79 -12.31 -10.15 6.15
CA ARG A 79 -11.97 -8.98 6.94
C ARG A 79 -13.10 -7.97 7.02
N ASN A 80 -13.23 -7.36 8.20
CA ASN A 80 -14.16 -6.28 8.46
C ASN A 80 -13.40 -4.94 8.41
N VAL A 81 -13.96 -4.00 7.69
CA VAL A 81 -13.35 -2.69 7.44
C VAL A 81 -14.21 -1.59 8.04
N LEU A 82 -13.59 -0.65 8.74
CA LEU A 82 -14.19 0.63 9.14
C LEU A 82 -13.54 1.74 8.32
N GLU A 83 -14.33 2.61 7.74
CA GLU A 83 -13.85 3.74 6.97
C GLU A 83 -14.46 5.05 7.48
N LEU A 84 -13.60 5.97 7.88
CA LEU A 84 -13.96 7.32 8.27
C LEU A 84 -13.56 8.28 7.14
N GLY A 85 -14.56 8.73 6.37
CA GLY A 85 -14.43 9.40 5.09
C GLY A 85 -14.62 8.42 3.93
N GLY A 86 -15.78 8.45 3.28
CA GLY A 86 -16.16 7.52 2.22
C GLY A 86 -15.89 8.07 0.81
N GLY A 87 -15.88 7.17 -0.18
CA GLY A 87 -15.72 7.55 -1.57
C GLY A 87 -15.44 6.38 -2.49
N GLN A 88 -14.54 6.58 -3.47
CA GLN A 88 -14.09 5.51 -4.36
C GLN A 88 -13.41 4.36 -3.58
N SER A 89 -12.80 4.68 -2.45
CA SER A 89 -12.21 3.71 -1.51
C SER A 89 -13.26 2.76 -0.96
N THR A 90 -14.44 3.25 -0.58
CA THR A 90 -15.55 2.40 -0.11
C THR A 90 -15.92 1.34 -1.15
N LEU A 91 -16.02 1.74 -2.43
CA LEU A 91 -16.33 0.80 -3.52
C LEU A 91 -15.19 -0.20 -3.71
N TRP A 92 -13.95 0.24 -3.58
CA TRP A 92 -12.78 -0.65 -3.68
C TRP A 92 -12.74 -1.67 -2.54
N TRP A 93 -13.05 -1.24 -1.31
CA TRP A 93 -13.12 -2.11 -0.15
C TRP A 93 -14.31 -3.06 -0.20
N SER A 94 -15.48 -2.60 -0.66
CA SER A 94 -16.68 -3.44 -0.80
C SER A 94 -16.47 -4.65 -1.73
N MET A 95 -15.62 -4.50 -2.74
CA MET A 95 -15.28 -5.60 -3.66
C MET A 95 -14.30 -6.63 -3.06
N ARG A 96 -13.72 -6.35 -1.89
CA ARG A 96 -12.60 -7.13 -1.32
C ARG A 96 -12.86 -7.64 0.08
N ALA A 97 -13.56 -6.85 0.89
CA ALA A 97 -13.78 -7.15 2.30
C ALA A 97 -15.11 -7.90 2.52
N ARG A 98 -15.18 -8.62 3.64
CA ARG A 98 -16.43 -9.25 4.10
C ARG A 98 -17.50 -8.20 4.35
N SER A 99 -17.16 -7.15 5.08
CA SER A 99 -18.06 -6.04 5.40
C SER A 99 -17.31 -4.74 5.51
N VAL A 100 -17.99 -3.65 5.20
CA VAL A 100 -17.48 -2.28 5.31
C VAL A 100 -18.50 -1.45 6.08
N LEU A 101 -18.04 -0.79 7.14
CA LEU A 101 -18.80 0.27 7.80
C LEU A 101 -18.16 1.60 7.40
N THR A 102 -18.88 2.43 6.67
CA THR A 102 -18.40 3.75 6.21
C THR A 102 -19.19 4.86 6.86
N ILE A 103 -18.48 5.86 7.37
CA ILE A 103 -19.05 7.09 7.92
C ILE A 103 -18.54 8.24 7.07
N GLU A 104 -19.48 8.98 6.44
CA GLU A 104 -19.18 10.09 5.52
C GLU A 104 -19.87 11.37 6.02
N ASP A 105 -19.16 12.49 6.00
CA ASP A 105 -19.65 13.78 6.50
C ASP A 105 -20.19 14.70 5.40
N ASN A 106 -19.75 14.51 4.16
CA ASN A 106 -20.22 15.30 3.02
C ASN A 106 -21.51 14.71 2.44
N SER A 107 -22.56 15.52 2.36
CA SER A 107 -23.89 15.11 1.88
C SER A 107 -23.88 14.65 0.43
N ASP A 108 -23.10 15.29 -0.45
CA ASP A 108 -23.08 14.99 -1.88
C ASP A 108 -22.33 13.67 -2.14
N TRP A 109 -21.22 13.47 -1.44
CA TRP A 109 -20.50 12.20 -1.46
C TRP A 109 -21.32 11.06 -0.88
N TYR A 110 -21.99 11.29 0.25
CA TYR A 110 -22.91 10.30 0.82
C TYR A 110 -24.03 9.92 -0.15
N ALA A 111 -24.72 10.90 -0.75
CA ALA A 111 -25.84 10.65 -1.66
C ALA A 111 -25.35 9.88 -2.91
N TRP A 112 -24.21 10.27 -3.46
CA TRP A 112 -23.61 9.57 -4.59
C TRP A 112 -23.22 8.14 -4.21
N LEU A 113 -22.51 7.95 -3.10
CA LEU A 113 -22.01 6.65 -2.66
C LEU A 113 -23.17 5.69 -2.33
N ASN A 114 -24.22 6.20 -1.68
CA ASN A 114 -25.42 5.42 -1.34
C ASN A 114 -26.11 4.82 -2.58
N SER A 115 -25.94 5.41 -3.75
CA SER A 115 -26.46 4.87 -5.02
C SER A 115 -25.57 3.77 -5.65
N GLN A 116 -24.37 3.54 -5.12
CA GLN A 116 -23.34 2.67 -5.73
C GLN A 116 -22.99 1.45 -4.86
N ILE A 117 -23.29 1.49 -3.57
CA ILE A 117 -22.87 0.46 -2.60
C ILE A 117 -23.69 -0.82 -2.70
N GLY A 118 -23.02 -1.94 -2.38
CA GLY A 118 -23.64 -3.26 -2.25
C GLY A 118 -24.11 -3.59 -0.83
N ALA A 119 -24.68 -4.77 -0.66
CA ALA A 119 -25.28 -5.23 0.60
C ALA A 119 -24.27 -5.41 1.75
N ASN A 120 -22.98 -5.51 1.46
CA ASN A 120 -21.93 -5.66 2.47
C ASN A 120 -21.39 -4.32 3.00
N VAL A 121 -21.99 -3.19 2.60
CA VAL A 121 -21.61 -1.85 3.06
C VAL A 121 -22.71 -1.26 3.92
N ALA A 122 -22.40 -0.90 5.15
CA ALA A 122 -23.23 -0.07 6.02
C ALA A 122 -22.70 1.38 5.93
N LEU A 123 -23.48 2.26 5.30
CA LEU A 123 -23.10 3.67 5.08
C LEU A 123 -23.91 4.59 5.99
N HIS A 124 -23.23 5.46 6.71
CA HIS A 124 -23.83 6.46 7.60
C HIS A 124 -23.39 7.87 7.22
N HIS A 125 -24.36 8.79 7.17
CA HIS A 125 -24.10 10.21 7.01
C HIS A 125 -24.00 10.89 8.37
N LEU A 126 -22.82 11.43 8.69
CA LEU A 126 -22.58 12.20 9.92
C LEU A 126 -21.93 13.54 9.58
N PRO A 127 -22.73 14.60 9.38
CA PRO A 127 -22.19 15.94 9.12
C PRO A 127 -21.29 16.40 10.26
N PHE A 128 -20.23 17.11 9.90
CA PHE A 128 -19.36 17.75 10.88
C PHE A 128 -20.11 18.87 11.61
N THR A 129 -20.21 18.76 12.94
CA THR A 129 -20.89 19.74 13.81
C THR A 129 -19.98 20.34 14.88
N GLY A 130 -18.79 19.83 15.02
CA GLY A 130 -17.78 20.17 16.03
C GLY A 130 -16.96 18.94 16.39
N ALA A 131 -15.76 19.10 16.90
CA ALA A 131 -14.86 17.98 17.13
C ALA A 131 -15.43 16.95 18.13
N THR A 132 -15.89 17.41 19.28
CA THR A 132 -16.40 16.54 20.36
C THR A 132 -17.71 15.86 19.96
N GLU A 133 -18.63 16.63 19.36
CA GLU A 133 -19.93 16.14 18.91
C GLU A 133 -19.78 15.09 17.82
N THR A 134 -18.92 15.37 16.82
CA THR A 134 -18.68 14.46 15.70
C THR A 134 -18.03 13.14 16.18
N ILE A 135 -17.02 13.20 17.04
CA ILE A 135 -16.39 11.99 17.59
C ILE A 135 -17.37 11.19 18.45
N THR A 136 -18.22 11.86 19.21
CA THR A 136 -19.28 11.21 20.01
C THR A 136 -20.30 10.51 19.10
N ALA A 137 -20.68 11.16 17.99
CA ALA A 137 -21.59 10.57 17.01
C ALA A 137 -20.96 9.38 16.28
N ILE A 138 -19.70 9.48 15.86
CA ILE A 138 -18.94 8.36 15.26
C ILE A 138 -18.93 7.16 16.22
N ARG A 139 -18.59 7.38 17.50
CA ARG A 139 -18.59 6.34 18.53
C ARG A 139 -19.96 5.66 18.63
N LYS A 140 -21.04 6.44 18.69
CA LYS A 140 -22.41 5.88 18.77
C LYS A 140 -22.76 4.98 17.57
N VAL A 141 -22.35 5.37 16.36
CA VAL A 141 -22.58 4.57 15.14
C VAL A 141 -21.81 3.26 15.22
N ILE A 142 -20.53 3.31 15.61
CA ILE A 142 -19.71 2.09 15.71
C ILE A 142 -20.23 1.17 16.82
N ASP A 143 -20.60 1.73 17.98
CA ASP A 143 -21.11 0.96 19.12
C ASP A 143 -22.50 0.32 18.85
N ALA A 144 -23.29 0.91 17.97
CA ALA A 144 -24.56 0.34 17.52
C ALA A 144 -24.40 -0.71 16.42
N HIS A 145 -23.25 -0.76 15.73
CA HIS A 145 -23.01 -1.71 14.67
C HIS A 145 -22.79 -3.14 15.23
N PRO A 146 -23.28 -4.20 14.56
CA PRO A 146 -23.07 -5.59 15.02
C PRO A 146 -21.59 -5.99 15.15
N ILE A 147 -20.74 -5.44 14.26
CA ILE A 147 -19.29 -5.64 14.29
C ILE A 147 -18.67 -4.46 15.01
N ARG A 148 -17.92 -4.72 16.07
CA ARG A 148 -17.28 -3.68 16.91
C ARG A 148 -15.75 -3.72 16.90
N THR A 149 -15.17 -4.67 16.21
CA THR A 149 -13.73 -4.77 15.98
C THR A 149 -13.45 -4.96 14.50
N PHE A 150 -12.52 -4.17 13.98
CA PHE A 150 -12.23 -4.10 12.56
C PHE A 150 -10.79 -4.49 12.28
N ASP A 151 -10.58 -5.26 11.23
CA ASP A 151 -9.24 -5.69 10.80
C ASP A 151 -8.48 -4.56 10.11
N VAL A 152 -9.20 -3.67 9.42
CA VAL A 152 -8.63 -2.47 8.81
C VAL A 152 -9.52 -1.28 9.17
N ILE A 153 -8.89 -0.21 9.64
CA ILE A 153 -9.58 1.06 9.87
C ILE A 153 -8.93 2.14 9.03
N ILE A 154 -9.72 2.79 8.19
CA ILE A 154 -9.27 3.86 7.30
C ILE A 154 -9.62 5.22 7.90
N ILE A 155 -8.66 6.12 7.94
CA ILE A 155 -8.79 7.49 8.42
C ILE A 155 -8.53 8.42 7.23
N ASP A 156 -9.62 8.87 6.59
CA ASP A 156 -9.58 9.75 5.41
C ASP A 156 -10.60 10.89 5.46
N GLY A 157 -11.27 11.07 6.59
CA GLY A 157 -12.24 12.14 6.82
C GLY A 157 -11.65 13.36 7.54
N HIS A 158 -12.53 14.15 8.13
CA HIS A 158 -12.17 15.24 9.04
C HIS A 158 -11.66 14.69 10.39
N LEU A 159 -10.98 15.54 11.17
CA LEU A 159 -10.51 15.22 12.52
C LEU A 159 -9.56 14.01 12.61
N ARG A 160 -8.73 13.78 11.60
CA ARG A 160 -7.87 12.57 11.45
C ARG A 160 -7.09 12.23 12.73
N THR A 161 -6.52 13.21 13.42
CA THR A 161 -5.76 12.98 14.67
C THR A 161 -6.63 12.34 15.75
N ILE A 162 -7.77 12.95 16.07
CA ILE A 162 -8.69 12.47 17.11
C ILE A 162 -9.37 11.16 16.66
N ALA A 163 -9.72 11.06 15.38
CA ALA A 163 -10.28 9.86 14.80
C ALA A 163 -9.31 8.68 14.87
N THR A 164 -8.02 8.91 14.71
CA THR A 164 -6.98 7.87 14.86
C THR A 164 -6.91 7.37 16.30
N GLU A 165 -6.97 8.26 17.30
CA GLU A 165 -7.00 7.84 18.71
C GLU A 165 -8.26 7.00 19.03
N LEU A 166 -9.42 7.43 18.53
CA LEU A 166 -10.64 6.66 18.66
C LEU A 166 -10.55 5.28 18.02
N ALA A 167 -9.97 5.21 16.82
CA ALA A 167 -9.86 3.99 16.01
C ALA A 167 -9.13 2.87 16.73
N PHE A 168 -8.11 3.17 17.52
CA PHE A 168 -7.40 2.14 18.31
C PHE A 168 -8.32 1.34 19.25
N SER A 169 -9.43 1.92 19.71
CA SER A 169 -10.39 1.23 20.58
C SER A 169 -11.21 0.17 19.84
N TYR A 170 -11.24 0.24 18.51
CA TYR A 170 -12.01 -0.65 17.63
C TYR A 170 -11.13 -1.51 16.73
N LEU A 171 -9.80 -1.36 16.83
CA LEU A 171 -8.86 -2.12 16.03
C LEU A 171 -8.75 -3.56 16.56
N ALA A 172 -8.87 -4.54 15.66
CA ALA A 172 -8.60 -5.93 15.97
C ALA A 172 -7.11 -6.13 16.37
N PRO A 173 -6.78 -7.09 17.22
CA PRO A 173 -5.40 -7.29 17.70
C PRO A 173 -4.36 -7.44 16.59
N SER A 174 -4.72 -8.08 15.47
CA SER A 174 -3.87 -8.23 14.29
C SER A 174 -4.20 -7.23 13.18
N GLY A 175 -4.99 -6.19 13.49
CA GLY A 175 -5.46 -5.21 12.52
C GLY A 175 -4.44 -4.12 12.19
N ALA A 176 -4.84 -3.24 11.28
CA ALA A 176 -4.06 -2.08 10.87
C ALA A 176 -4.93 -0.84 10.66
N LEU A 177 -4.38 0.32 11.03
CA LEU A 177 -4.90 1.63 10.64
C LEU A 177 -4.26 2.06 9.33
N LEU A 178 -5.05 2.58 8.43
CA LEU A 178 -4.60 3.21 7.20
C LEU A 178 -4.96 4.70 7.28
N ILE A 179 -3.95 5.56 7.26
CA ILE A 179 -4.11 7.00 7.41
C ILE A 179 -3.68 7.66 6.11
N ASP A 180 -4.64 8.23 5.40
CA ASP A 180 -4.35 8.93 4.14
C ASP A 180 -3.95 10.39 4.34
N ASP A 181 -3.20 10.94 3.37
CA ASP A 181 -2.62 12.29 3.44
C ASP A 181 -1.84 12.53 4.75
N SER A 182 -1.16 11.52 5.24
CA SER A 182 -0.49 11.52 6.55
C SER A 182 0.64 12.57 6.67
N GLU A 183 1.14 13.11 5.58
CA GLU A 183 2.12 14.19 5.57
C GLU A 183 1.56 15.54 6.01
N LYS A 184 0.23 15.69 6.08
CA LYS A 184 -0.42 16.97 6.43
C LYS A 184 -0.66 17.15 7.93
N TYR A 185 -0.42 16.11 8.72
CA TYR A 185 -0.81 16.09 10.11
C TYR A 185 0.39 15.92 11.03
N GLU A 186 0.36 16.56 12.18
CA GLU A 186 1.36 16.43 13.25
C GLU A 186 1.17 15.10 13.99
N TYR A 187 1.61 14.01 13.36
CA TYR A 187 1.46 12.65 13.89
C TYR A 187 2.33 12.34 15.10
N ASP A 188 3.32 13.14 15.40
CA ASP A 188 4.09 13.09 16.63
C ASP A 188 3.21 13.34 17.88
N GLN A 189 2.06 14.00 17.71
CA GLN A 189 1.05 14.17 18.75
C GLN A 189 0.18 12.91 18.95
N ILE A 190 0.10 12.02 17.97
CA ILE A 190 -0.60 10.74 18.13
C ILE A 190 0.29 9.79 18.89
N ARG A 191 -0.09 9.42 20.09
CA ARG A 191 0.62 8.40 20.87
C ARG A 191 0.42 7.03 20.22
N TYR A 192 1.33 6.66 19.34
CA TYR A 192 1.41 5.33 18.75
C TYR A 192 1.87 4.36 19.84
N ARG A 193 0.96 3.87 20.66
CA ARG A 193 1.20 2.86 21.69
C ARG A 193 1.91 1.67 21.05
N ASP A 194 3.19 1.49 21.25
CA ASP A 194 3.98 0.34 20.78
C ASP A 194 3.69 -0.12 19.33
N CYS A 195 3.08 0.77 18.50
CA CYS A 195 2.72 0.49 17.14
C CYS A 195 3.91 0.71 16.22
N ARG A 196 3.96 -0.08 15.15
CA ARG A 196 4.87 0.10 14.02
C ARG A 196 4.19 0.92 12.94
N ARG A 197 4.98 1.68 12.19
CA ARG A 197 4.49 2.49 11.10
C ARG A 197 5.29 2.23 9.82
N VAL A 198 4.57 2.19 8.69
CA VAL A 198 5.15 2.17 7.34
C VAL A 198 4.52 3.27 6.52
N ASP A 199 5.35 4.12 5.92
CA ASP A 199 4.93 5.23 5.10
C ASP A 199 5.09 4.92 3.61
N PHE A 200 4.03 5.09 2.86
CA PHE A 200 3.98 4.92 1.41
C PHE A 200 3.96 6.30 0.74
N TYR A 201 5.14 6.81 0.40
CA TYR A 201 5.26 8.08 -0.33
C TYR A 201 5.13 7.86 -1.83
N GLY A 202 4.29 8.63 -2.49
CA GLY A 202 4.10 8.53 -3.93
C GLY A 202 3.07 9.50 -4.48
N PHE A 203 2.73 9.32 -5.75
CA PHE A 203 1.57 9.99 -6.34
C PHE A 203 0.30 9.23 -5.99
N ALA A 204 -0.80 9.96 -5.82
CA ALA A 204 -2.15 9.42 -5.73
C ALA A 204 -2.88 9.55 -7.08
N PRO A 205 -3.98 8.83 -7.32
CA PRO A 205 -4.72 8.88 -8.58
C PRO A 205 -5.16 10.29 -8.98
N GLY A 206 -4.68 10.79 -10.12
CA GLY A 206 -5.03 12.12 -10.64
C GLY A 206 -4.44 13.32 -9.90
N VAL A 207 -3.54 13.11 -8.95
CA VAL A 207 -2.92 14.16 -8.12
C VAL A 207 -1.49 14.42 -8.55
N ILE A 208 -1.13 15.68 -8.82
CA ILE A 208 0.20 16.07 -9.33
C ILE A 208 1.28 16.17 -8.23
N LEU A 209 0.88 16.30 -6.97
CA LEU A 209 1.81 16.39 -5.84
C LEU A 209 1.98 15.01 -5.19
N ARG A 210 3.17 14.78 -4.63
CA ARG A 210 3.42 13.60 -3.82
C ARG A 210 2.64 13.69 -2.52
N ARG A 211 2.14 12.54 -2.09
CA ARG A 211 1.37 12.33 -0.87
C ARG A 211 1.99 11.23 -0.05
N CYS A 212 1.48 11.02 1.14
CA CYS A 212 1.82 9.90 1.98
C CYS A 212 0.55 9.20 2.48
N THR A 213 0.50 7.89 2.31
CA THR A 213 -0.46 7.03 2.99
C THR A 213 0.30 6.20 4.01
N SER A 214 -0.06 6.27 5.29
CA SER A 214 0.63 5.54 6.36
C SER A 214 -0.17 4.35 6.83
N LEU A 215 0.53 3.24 7.04
CA LEU A 215 0.02 2.05 7.69
C LEU A 215 0.57 2.00 9.12
N VAL A 216 -0.32 1.93 10.11
CA VAL A 216 0.02 1.81 11.52
C VAL A 216 -0.55 0.50 12.05
N PHE A 217 0.25 -0.32 12.72
CA PHE A 217 -0.13 -1.66 13.14
C PHE A 217 0.64 -2.13 14.39
N VAL A 218 0.10 -3.15 15.04
CA VAL A 218 0.76 -3.86 16.15
C VAL A 218 1.60 -5.03 15.59
N GLU A 219 2.39 -5.70 16.41
CA GLU A 219 3.42 -6.68 15.99
C GLU A 219 2.93 -7.76 15.00
N ASP A 220 1.79 -8.36 15.23
CA ASP A 220 1.27 -9.48 14.43
C ASP A 220 0.27 -9.07 13.34
N CYS A 221 0.48 -7.93 12.68
CA CYS A 221 -0.41 -7.44 11.63
C CYS A 221 -0.58 -8.47 10.50
N PHE A 222 -1.83 -8.83 10.22
CA PHE A 222 -2.14 -9.80 9.17
C PHE A 222 -1.64 -9.38 7.78
N LEU A 223 -1.54 -8.07 7.51
CA LEU A 223 -1.05 -7.53 6.24
C LEU A 223 0.43 -7.85 5.97
N LEU A 224 1.21 -8.16 7.03
CA LEU A 224 2.63 -8.47 6.94
C LEU A 224 2.92 -9.97 6.97
N LYS A 225 1.90 -10.81 7.16
CA LYS A 225 2.08 -12.26 7.06
C LYS A 225 2.46 -12.63 5.63
N ALA A 226 3.44 -13.53 5.51
CA ALA A 226 3.96 -13.99 4.22
C ALA A 226 2.98 -14.88 3.44
N ASP A 227 1.73 -14.96 3.85
CA ASP A 227 0.69 -15.77 3.26
C ASP A 227 0.38 -15.28 1.83
N VAL A 228 1.20 -15.79 0.95
CA VAL A 228 1.01 -15.76 -0.50
C VAL A 228 0.57 -14.39 -1.02
N PRO A 229 1.51 -13.48 -1.30
CA PRO A 229 1.16 -12.33 -2.12
C PRO A 229 0.54 -12.88 -3.41
N THR A 230 -0.65 -12.43 -3.74
CA THR A 230 -1.22 -12.70 -5.06
C THR A 230 -0.22 -12.13 -6.06
N PRO A 231 0.45 -12.97 -6.88
CA PRO A 231 1.48 -12.46 -7.77
C PRO A 231 0.83 -11.39 -8.64
N ASN A 232 1.42 -10.20 -8.70
CA ASN A 232 0.98 -9.23 -9.70
C ASN A 232 1.38 -9.74 -11.07
N ILE A 233 0.52 -10.58 -11.63
CA ILE A 233 0.70 -11.29 -12.91
C ILE A 233 0.94 -10.28 -14.05
N GLU A 234 0.42 -9.06 -13.92
CA GLU A 234 0.65 -8.01 -14.91
C GLU A 234 2.07 -7.46 -14.87
N LEU A 235 2.66 -7.31 -13.68
CA LEU A 235 4.08 -6.92 -13.56
C LEU A 235 5.00 -8.00 -14.14
N SER A 236 4.75 -9.27 -13.86
CA SER A 236 5.55 -10.37 -14.39
C SER A 236 5.41 -10.49 -15.91
N LYS A 237 4.23 -10.25 -16.47
CA LYS A 237 3.98 -10.22 -17.92
C LYS A 237 4.58 -8.99 -18.60
N SER A 238 4.68 -7.86 -17.91
CA SER A 238 5.17 -6.59 -18.48
C SER A 238 6.68 -6.58 -18.64
N THR A 239 7.43 -7.31 -17.85
CA THR A 239 8.89 -7.31 -17.91
C THR A 239 9.43 -8.19 -19.04
N GLY A 240 8.73 -9.25 -19.46
CA GLY A 240 9.14 -10.16 -20.54
C GLY A 240 10.55 -10.74 -20.37
N VAL A 241 11.17 -10.49 -19.22
CA VAL A 241 12.50 -10.99 -18.87
C VAL A 241 12.30 -12.21 -18.00
N PRO A 242 12.68 -13.41 -18.47
CA PRO A 242 12.68 -14.57 -17.60
C PRO A 242 13.56 -14.26 -16.38
N CYS A 243 13.10 -14.64 -15.21
CA CYS A 243 13.93 -14.55 -14.01
C CYS A 243 15.20 -15.38 -14.26
N ARG A 244 16.32 -14.68 -14.44
CA ARG A 244 17.62 -15.31 -14.71
C ARG A 244 18.27 -15.89 -13.45
N GLN A 245 17.68 -15.65 -12.30
CA GLN A 245 18.17 -16.29 -11.09
C GLN A 245 17.68 -17.73 -11.05
N PRO A 246 18.56 -18.72 -10.85
CA PRO A 246 18.13 -20.08 -10.59
C PRO A 246 17.18 -20.06 -9.39
N ARG A 247 16.12 -20.85 -9.44
CA ARG A 247 15.24 -21.05 -8.29
C ARG A 247 16.11 -21.53 -7.13
N VAL A 248 16.38 -20.66 -6.19
CA VAL A 248 17.08 -21.04 -4.96
C VAL A 248 16.08 -21.87 -4.16
N THR A 249 16.24 -23.18 -4.17
CA THR A 249 15.45 -24.07 -3.32
C THR A 249 15.91 -23.94 -1.88
N SER A 250 15.01 -24.18 -0.92
CA SER A 250 15.33 -24.19 0.51
C SER A 250 16.59 -25.04 0.83
N ALA A 251 16.76 -26.18 0.12
CA ALA A 251 17.94 -27.04 0.21
C ALA A 251 19.26 -26.34 -0.18
N MET A 252 19.22 -25.46 -1.21
CA MET A 252 20.42 -24.71 -1.62
C MET A 252 20.80 -23.61 -0.60
N VAL A 253 19.81 -23.00 0.04
CA VAL A 253 20.06 -22.01 1.11
C VAL A 253 20.68 -22.71 2.32
N THR A 254 20.14 -23.85 2.72
CA THR A 254 20.65 -24.64 3.85
C THR A 254 22.06 -25.14 3.60
N ALA A 255 22.36 -25.65 2.38
CA ALA A 255 23.71 -26.08 2.02
C ALA A 255 24.72 -24.93 2.09
N ARG A 256 24.36 -23.75 1.61
CA ARG A 256 25.25 -22.57 1.63
C ARG A 256 25.49 -22.01 3.04
N ILE A 257 24.50 -22.10 3.92
CA ILE A 257 24.64 -21.73 5.32
C ILE A 257 25.59 -22.72 6.04
N LEU A 258 25.49 -24.01 5.75
CA LEU A 258 26.36 -25.04 6.32
C LEU A 258 27.81 -24.89 5.82
N GLU A 259 28.05 -24.64 4.55
CA GLU A 259 29.39 -24.35 4.02
C GLU A 259 30.03 -23.11 4.66
N THR A 260 29.26 -22.05 4.92
CA THR A 260 29.78 -20.84 5.62
C THR A 260 30.04 -21.09 7.08
N ALA A 261 29.30 -21.97 7.75
CA ALA A 261 29.53 -22.35 9.14
C ALA A 261 30.82 -23.19 9.29
N GLU A 262 31.04 -24.18 8.41
CA GLU A 262 32.26 -25.01 8.42
C GLU A 262 33.53 -24.19 8.13
N THR A 263 33.46 -23.18 7.24
CA THR A 263 34.59 -22.28 6.96
C THR A 263 34.92 -21.34 8.11
N THR A 264 33.92 -20.97 8.92
CA THR A 264 34.13 -20.10 10.10
C THR A 264 34.78 -20.88 11.25
N ASP A 265 34.43 -22.14 11.44
CA ASP A 265 35.05 -22.99 12.48
C ASP A 265 36.50 -23.37 12.14
N PHE A 266 36.86 -23.49 10.86
CA PHE A 266 38.23 -23.75 10.46
C PHE A 266 39.18 -22.57 10.70
N VAL A 267 38.69 -21.34 10.56
CA VAL A 267 39.46 -20.10 10.84
C VAL A 267 39.62 -19.84 12.35
N ALA A 268 38.72 -20.34 13.20
CA ALA A 268 38.79 -20.20 14.63
C ALA A 268 39.76 -21.20 15.31
N ALA A 269 40.01 -22.36 14.68
CA ALA A 269 40.88 -23.39 15.23
C ALA A 269 42.39 -23.10 15.08
N ASP A 270 42.78 -22.14 14.20
CA ASP A 270 44.20 -21.85 13.93
C ASP A 270 44.76 -20.69 14.77
N ARG A 271 44.02 -20.19 15.75
CA ARG A 271 44.53 -19.22 16.75
C ARG A 271 44.79 -19.86 18.11
N ARG A 272 45.82 -20.69 18.21
CA ARG A 272 46.37 -21.06 19.51
C ARG A 272 47.31 -19.94 19.99
N PRO A 273 47.20 -19.46 21.22
CA PRO A 273 48.15 -18.49 21.78
C PRO A 273 49.48 -19.19 22.04
N GLY A 274 50.52 -18.68 21.40
CA GLY A 274 51.90 -19.10 21.63
C GLY A 274 52.28 -18.87 23.10
N SER A 275 52.75 -19.90 23.74
CA SER A 275 53.36 -19.90 25.09
C SER A 275 54.54 -18.94 25.09
N SER A 276 54.50 -17.86 25.87
CA SER A 276 55.68 -17.08 26.24
C SER A 276 56.34 -17.73 27.47
N SER A 277 57.51 -18.33 27.26
CA SER A 277 58.47 -18.61 28.32
C SER A 277 59.62 -17.58 28.18
N LYS A 278 59.73 -16.76 29.12
CA LYS A 278 60.86 -16.14 29.84
C LYS A 278 60.62 -14.66 30.12
#